data_507cccab86f6868a42aa66c34517a699
#
_entry.id   507cccab86f6868a42aa66c34517a699
#
_cell.length_a   1.000
_cell.length_b   1.000
_cell.length_c   1.000
_cell.angle_alpha   90.00
_cell.angle_beta   90.00
_cell.angle_gamma   90.00
#
_symmetry.space_group_name_H-M   'P 1'
#
loop_
_entity.id
_entity.type
_entity.pdbx_description
1 polymer ?
#
loop_
_entity_poly.entity_id
_entity_poly.type
_entity_poly.pdbx_seq_one_letter_code
_entity_poly.pdbx_strand_id
1 'polypeptide(L)'
;MNVVVIGAGLGGLSAAAHLSKAGHDVTIVERESLPGGRAGMVIRDGFRLDNGPTVLTMPDLLEEAFQAAGANMADHVTIKPVDPMYRACYPDGSTLLVRHGREAMTEEIARFAGDKEAAAFGDFSDWLKKLYTAEM
;
A
#
# COMPACT_ATOMS: atom_id res chain seq x y z
N MET A 1 -14.81 -27.18 -6.19
CA MET A 1 -14.15 -27.86 -5.05
C MET A 1 -14.41 -27.05 -3.79
N ASN A 2 -14.47 -27.71 -2.63
CA ASN A 2 -14.51 -27.01 -1.35
C ASN A 2 -13.08 -26.72 -0.92
N VAL A 3 -12.77 -25.47 -0.59
CA VAL A 3 -11.45 -24.98 -0.18
C VAL A 3 -11.57 -24.28 1.17
N VAL A 4 -10.65 -24.58 2.09
CA VAL A 4 -10.57 -23.87 3.36
C VAL A 4 -9.30 -23.03 3.38
N VAL A 5 -9.46 -21.71 3.59
CA VAL A 5 -8.36 -20.76 3.77
C VAL A 5 -8.21 -20.48 5.25
N ILE A 6 -7.02 -20.74 5.79
CA ILE A 6 -6.72 -20.52 7.20
C ILE A 6 -6.06 -19.14 7.37
N GLY A 7 -6.76 -18.23 8.03
CA GLY A 7 -6.35 -16.85 8.27
C GLY A 7 -6.99 -15.85 7.32
N ALA A 8 -7.61 -14.80 7.90
CA ALA A 8 -8.24 -13.69 7.18
C ALA A 8 -7.33 -12.43 7.15
N GLY A 9 -6.01 -12.61 7.02
CA GLY A 9 -5.10 -11.52 6.67
C GLY A 9 -5.22 -11.15 5.19
N LEU A 10 -4.52 -10.10 4.73
CA LEU A 10 -4.62 -9.64 3.34
C LEU A 10 -4.35 -10.76 2.32
N GLY A 11 -3.33 -11.60 2.53
CA GLY A 11 -3.04 -12.72 1.65
C GLY A 11 -4.14 -13.79 1.64
N GLY A 12 -4.71 -14.13 2.79
CA GLY A 12 -5.82 -15.08 2.88
C GLY A 12 -7.10 -14.57 2.22
N LEU A 13 -7.42 -13.29 2.43
CA LEU A 13 -8.57 -12.63 1.79
C LEU A 13 -8.41 -12.56 0.26
N SER A 14 -7.23 -12.18 -0.22
CA SER A 14 -6.93 -12.15 -1.65
C SER A 14 -7.01 -13.54 -2.28
N ALA A 15 -6.38 -14.54 -1.65
CA ALA A 15 -6.43 -15.92 -2.13
C ALA A 15 -7.88 -16.44 -2.19
N ALA A 16 -8.70 -16.16 -1.17
CA ALA A 16 -10.09 -16.56 -1.14
C ALA A 16 -10.90 -15.90 -2.26
N ALA A 17 -10.67 -14.61 -2.54
CA ALA A 17 -11.33 -13.89 -3.63
C ALA A 17 -11.01 -14.54 -4.99
N HIS A 18 -9.74 -14.82 -5.28
CA HIS A 18 -9.31 -15.46 -6.53
C HIS A 18 -9.83 -16.88 -6.66
N LEU A 19 -9.82 -17.67 -5.60
CA LEU A 19 -10.37 -19.02 -5.58
C LEU A 19 -11.88 -19.03 -5.83
N SER A 20 -12.61 -18.11 -5.22
CA SER A 20 -14.05 -17.94 -5.45
C SER A 20 -14.35 -17.54 -6.89
N LYS A 21 -13.55 -16.63 -7.47
CA LYS A 21 -13.63 -16.26 -8.89
C LYS A 21 -13.39 -17.47 -9.82
N ALA A 22 -12.50 -18.37 -9.42
CA ALA A 22 -12.24 -19.60 -10.14
C ALA A 22 -13.35 -20.69 -9.97
N GLY A 23 -14.45 -20.37 -9.26
CA GLY A 23 -15.59 -21.25 -9.10
C GLY A 23 -15.45 -22.26 -7.96
N HIS A 24 -14.57 -22.01 -7.00
CA HIS A 24 -14.46 -22.83 -5.81
C HIS A 24 -15.43 -22.34 -4.72
N ASP A 25 -15.89 -23.26 -3.89
CA ASP A 25 -16.61 -22.96 -2.65
C ASP A 25 -15.60 -22.75 -1.55
N VAL A 26 -15.45 -21.50 -1.08
CA VAL A 26 -14.35 -21.11 -0.21
C VAL A 26 -14.85 -20.75 1.17
N THR A 27 -14.30 -21.39 2.18
CA THR A 27 -14.51 -21.06 3.60
C THR A 27 -13.23 -20.44 4.17
N ILE A 28 -13.33 -19.26 4.79
CA ILE A 28 -12.21 -18.66 5.52
C ILE A 28 -12.39 -18.91 7.01
N VAL A 29 -11.33 -19.40 7.66
CA VAL A 29 -11.30 -19.56 9.13
C VAL A 29 -10.29 -18.58 9.71
N GLU A 30 -10.73 -17.75 10.64
CA GLU A 30 -9.90 -16.75 11.33
C GLU A 30 -9.95 -16.99 12.84
N ARG A 31 -8.80 -16.88 13.49
CA ARG A 31 -8.66 -17.04 14.94
C ARG A 31 -9.08 -15.79 15.70
N GLU A 32 -8.76 -14.63 15.15
CA GLU A 32 -9.04 -13.34 15.79
C GLU A 32 -10.51 -12.93 15.55
N SER A 33 -11.01 -12.05 16.39
CA SER A 33 -12.40 -11.54 16.28
C SER A 33 -12.64 -10.63 15.09
N LEU A 34 -11.56 -10.08 14.51
CA LEU A 34 -11.61 -9.20 13.33
C LEU A 34 -10.66 -9.72 12.24
N PRO A 35 -11.08 -9.67 10.97
CA PRO A 35 -10.16 -9.94 9.86
C PRO A 35 -9.15 -8.80 9.69
N GLY A 36 -8.12 -9.04 8.86
CA GLY A 36 -7.09 -8.07 8.52
C GLY A 36 -5.67 -8.52 8.87
N GLY A 37 -5.52 -9.39 9.87
CA GLY A 37 -4.22 -9.88 10.31
C GLY A 37 -3.31 -8.71 10.74
N ARG A 38 -2.13 -8.57 10.10
CA ARG A 38 -1.20 -7.46 10.38
C ARG A 38 -1.64 -6.09 9.83
N ALA A 39 -2.63 -6.04 8.98
CA ALA A 39 -3.32 -4.82 8.55
C ALA A 39 -4.65 -4.64 9.32
N GLY A 40 -4.66 -5.05 10.56
CA GLY A 40 -5.82 -5.00 11.43
C GLY A 40 -5.96 -3.67 12.17
N MET A 41 -6.96 -3.61 13.02
CA MET A 41 -7.28 -2.45 13.86
C MET A 41 -7.44 -2.88 15.32
N VAL A 42 -6.89 -2.09 16.24
CA VAL A 42 -7.13 -2.22 17.67
C VAL A 42 -8.21 -1.22 18.08
N ILE A 43 -9.25 -1.73 18.74
CA ILE A 43 -10.29 -0.90 19.34
C ILE A 43 -10.12 -0.99 20.86
N ARG A 44 -9.84 0.14 21.49
CA ARG A 44 -9.66 0.20 22.95
C ARG A 44 -10.19 1.52 23.49
N ASP A 45 -11.02 1.44 24.53
CA ASP A 45 -11.57 2.60 25.26
C ASP A 45 -12.23 3.65 24.31
N GLY A 46 -12.90 3.18 23.24
CA GLY A 46 -13.54 4.04 22.24
C GLY A 46 -12.58 4.57 21.16
N PHE A 47 -11.28 4.34 21.28
CA PHE A 47 -10.29 4.71 20.25
C PHE A 47 -10.11 3.57 19.24
N ARG A 48 -9.89 3.98 17.98
CA ARG A 48 -9.57 3.07 16.88
C ARG A 48 -8.16 3.38 16.40
N LEU A 49 -7.29 2.39 16.47
CA LEU A 49 -5.88 2.51 16.10
C LEU A 49 -5.55 1.46 15.05
N ASP A 50 -5.02 1.88 13.93
CA ASP A 50 -4.48 0.96 12.93
C ASP A 50 -3.25 0.25 13.51
N ASN A 51 -3.23 -1.08 13.36
CA ASN A 51 -2.16 -1.95 13.89
C ASN A 51 -1.29 -2.50 12.76
N GLY A 52 -1.01 -1.69 11.75
CA GLY A 52 -0.29 -2.20 10.59
C GLY A 52 0.19 -1.12 9.65
N PRO A 53 0.32 -1.45 8.36
CA PRO A 53 0.78 -0.52 7.36
C PRO A 53 -0.11 0.71 7.30
N THR A 54 0.49 1.89 7.34
CA THR A 54 -0.18 3.19 7.20
C THR A 54 -0.03 3.77 5.80
N VAL A 55 0.75 3.12 4.94
CA VAL A 55 1.01 3.54 3.56
C VAL A 55 0.57 2.44 2.61
N LEU A 56 -0.28 2.79 1.65
CA LEU A 56 -0.66 1.92 0.55
C LEU A 56 0.22 2.26 -0.66
N THR A 57 1.12 1.35 -1.03
CA THR A 57 2.10 1.56 -2.11
C THR A 57 1.68 0.99 -3.45
N MET A 58 0.78 0.01 -3.46
CA MET A 58 0.33 -0.71 -4.67
C MET A 58 -1.20 -0.81 -4.68
N PRO A 59 -1.92 0.28 -4.95
CA PRO A 59 -3.39 0.28 -4.99
C PRO A 59 -3.96 -0.66 -6.06
N ASP A 60 -3.24 -0.85 -7.17
CA ASP A 60 -3.67 -1.70 -8.28
C ASP A 60 -3.85 -3.17 -7.85
N LEU A 61 -2.96 -3.69 -6.98
CA LEU A 61 -3.10 -5.05 -6.44
C LEU A 61 -4.30 -5.19 -5.51
N LEU A 62 -4.65 -4.12 -4.80
CA LEU A 62 -5.87 -4.11 -4.00
C LEU A 62 -7.11 -4.10 -4.89
N GLU A 63 -7.11 -3.28 -5.94
CA GLU A 63 -8.19 -3.25 -6.93
C GLU A 63 -8.41 -4.61 -7.59
N GLU A 64 -7.33 -5.30 -7.96
CA GLU A 64 -7.39 -6.65 -8.53
C GLU A 64 -8.07 -7.65 -7.58
N ALA A 65 -7.79 -7.56 -6.27
CA ALA A 65 -8.44 -8.40 -5.26
C ALA A 65 -9.95 -8.11 -5.15
N PHE A 66 -10.36 -6.84 -5.21
CA PHE A 66 -11.79 -6.47 -5.26
C PHE A 66 -12.46 -6.99 -6.52
N GLN A 67 -11.83 -6.85 -7.68
CA GLN A 67 -12.35 -7.39 -8.95
C GLN A 67 -12.46 -8.92 -8.91
N ALA A 68 -11.51 -9.60 -8.27
CA ALA A 68 -11.59 -11.04 -8.05
C ALA A 68 -12.77 -11.43 -7.15
N ALA A 69 -13.12 -10.61 -6.18
CA ALA A 69 -14.31 -10.79 -5.34
C ALA A 69 -15.62 -10.41 -6.04
N GLY A 70 -15.57 -9.93 -7.29
CA GLY A 70 -16.76 -9.45 -8.03
C GLY A 70 -17.24 -8.07 -7.63
N ALA A 71 -16.41 -7.27 -6.98
CA ALA A 71 -16.72 -5.94 -6.47
C ALA A 71 -15.87 -4.87 -7.18
N ASN A 72 -16.37 -3.64 -7.21
CA ASN A 72 -15.61 -2.48 -7.62
C ASN A 72 -15.03 -1.80 -6.35
N MET A 73 -13.71 -1.66 -6.27
CA MET A 73 -13.05 -1.09 -5.10
C MET A 73 -13.57 0.31 -4.77
N ALA A 74 -13.85 1.14 -5.76
CA ALA A 74 -14.31 2.52 -5.55
C ALA A 74 -15.65 2.63 -4.81
N ASP A 75 -16.48 1.57 -4.83
CA ASP A 75 -17.75 1.54 -4.11
C ASP A 75 -17.58 1.27 -2.61
N HIS A 76 -16.39 0.80 -2.19
CA HIS A 76 -16.10 0.38 -0.84
C HIS A 76 -15.01 1.22 -0.16
N VAL A 77 -14.03 1.73 -0.93
CA VAL A 77 -12.84 2.41 -0.42
C VAL A 77 -12.57 3.68 -1.22
N THR A 78 -12.33 4.78 -0.52
CA THR A 78 -11.84 6.02 -1.13
C THR A 78 -10.36 6.17 -0.82
N ILE A 79 -9.51 6.06 -1.85
CA ILE A 79 -8.08 6.25 -1.75
C ILE A 79 -7.73 7.66 -2.23
N LYS A 80 -6.92 8.38 -1.44
CA LYS A 80 -6.43 9.71 -1.79
C LYS A 80 -4.91 9.73 -1.66
N PRO A 81 -4.19 10.26 -2.65
CA PRO A 81 -2.77 10.52 -2.51
C PRO A 81 -2.54 11.54 -1.39
N VAL A 82 -1.52 11.31 -0.58
CA VAL A 82 -1.09 12.23 0.47
C VAL A 82 0.15 12.96 -0.01
N ASP A 83 0.11 14.30 0.03
CA ASP A 83 1.25 15.16 -0.33
C ASP A 83 1.38 16.32 0.68
N PRO A 84 2.52 16.48 1.34
CA PRO A 84 3.66 15.57 1.34
C PRO A 84 3.32 14.23 2.01
N MET A 85 3.90 13.14 1.52
CA MET A 85 3.70 11.81 2.10
C MET A 85 4.23 11.76 3.54
N TYR A 86 5.41 12.34 3.78
CA TYR A 86 5.98 12.58 5.12
C TYR A 86 7.05 13.66 5.09
N ARG A 87 7.45 14.08 6.28
CA ARG A 87 8.55 15.02 6.49
C ARG A 87 9.69 14.29 7.20
N ALA A 88 10.86 14.25 6.57
CA ALA A 88 12.09 13.85 7.22
C ALA A 88 12.70 15.06 7.94
N CYS A 89 13.04 14.90 9.21
CA CYS A 89 13.69 15.92 10.02
C CYS A 89 15.08 15.44 10.40
N TYR A 90 16.09 16.28 10.20
CA TYR A 90 17.47 15.95 10.44
C TYR A 90 18.02 16.64 11.70
N PRO A 91 19.09 16.11 12.34
CA PRO A 91 19.64 16.68 13.57
C PRO A 91 20.17 18.12 13.44
N ASP A 92 20.53 18.55 12.23
CA ASP A 92 20.99 19.91 11.91
C ASP A 92 19.82 20.90 11.76
N GLY A 93 18.58 20.45 11.96
CA GLY A 93 17.36 21.25 11.83
C GLY A 93 16.82 21.33 10.40
N SER A 94 17.52 20.75 9.41
CA SER A 94 17.03 20.70 8.04
C SER A 94 15.85 19.75 7.90
N THR A 95 15.02 19.97 6.90
CA THR A 95 13.85 19.13 6.62
C THR A 95 13.70 18.86 5.14
N LEU A 96 13.33 17.62 4.81
CA LEU A 96 12.97 17.20 3.46
C LEU A 96 11.50 16.75 3.46
N LEU A 97 10.72 17.28 2.54
CA LEU A 97 9.36 16.82 2.31
C LEU A 97 9.36 15.72 1.25
N VAL A 98 8.89 14.54 1.60
CA VAL A 98 8.75 13.47 0.61
C VAL A 98 7.44 13.70 -0.14
N ARG A 99 7.60 14.14 -1.40
CA ARG A 99 6.50 14.59 -2.26
C ARG A 99 5.97 13.45 -3.12
N HIS A 100 4.69 13.54 -3.46
CA HIS A 100 4.07 12.62 -4.41
C HIS A 100 4.42 13.01 -5.85
N GLY A 101 4.92 12.05 -6.62
CA GLY A 101 5.28 12.23 -8.02
C GLY A 101 6.73 12.68 -8.24
N ARG A 102 7.26 12.28 -9.41
CA ARG A 102 8.67 12.48 -9.76
C ARG A 102 9.07 13.95 -9.80
N GLU A 103 8.27 14.78 -10.47
CA GLU A 103 8.58 16.20 -10.67
C GLU A 103 8.68 16.93 -9.34
N ALA A 104 7.63 16.85 -8.52
CA ALA A 104 7.59 17.49 -7.21
C ALA A 104 8.70 17.00 -6.27
N MET A 105 9.06 15.71 -6.33
CA MET A 105 10.17 15.19 -5.55
C MET A 105 11.52 15.65 -6.07
N THR A 106 11.71 15.78 -7.39
CA THR A 106 12.94 16.31 -7.99
C THR A 106 13.16 17.77 -7.59
N GLU A 107 12.11 18.60 -7.62
CA GLU A 107 12.17 20.00 -7.17
C GLU A 107 12.53 20.10 -5.68
N GLU A 108 11.94 19.24 -4.86
CA GLU A 108 12.22 19.22 -3.43
C GLU A 108 13.67 18.78 -3.13
N ILE A 109 14.21 17.84 -3.89
CA ILE A 109 15.62 17.43 -3.76
C ILE A 109 16.54 18.55 -4.25
N ALA A 110 16.20 19.25 -5.34
CA ALA A 110 16.97 20.40 -5.78
C ALA A 110 17.04 21.50 -4.71
N ARG A 111 15.91 21.77 -4.07
CA ARG A 111 15.83 22.73 -2.94
C ARG A 111 16.65 22.28 -1.73
N PHE A 112 16.65 21.00 -1.41
CA PHE A 112 17.28 20.44 -0.21
C PHE A 112 18.77 20.20 -0.38
N ALA A 113 19.19 19.64 -1.52
CA ALA A 113 20.56 19.14 -1.75
C ALA A 113 21.24 19.69 -3.02
N GLY A 114 20.50 20.40 -3.87
CA GLY A 114 21.01 21.00 -5.09
C GLY A 114 20.73 20.21 -6.37
N ASP A 115 20.99 20.86 -7.51
CA ASP A 115 20.60 20.34 -8.85
C ASP A 115 21.31 19.03 -9.22
N LYS A 116 22.53 18.83 -8.75
CA LYS A 116 23.27 17.58 -9.00
C LYS A 116 22.57 16.37 -8.40
N GLU A 117 22.09 16.49 -7.15
CA GLU A 117 21.38 15.43 -6.44
C GLU A 117 19.98 15.22 -7.01
N ALA A 118 19.34 16.29 -7.48
CA ALA A 118 18.06 16.22 -8.20
C ALA A 118 18.19 15.45 -9.51
N ALA A 119 19.25 15.68 -10.28
CA ALA A 119 19.53 14.92 -11.50
C ALA A 119 19.78 13.44 -11.21
N ALA A 120 20.62 13.14 -10.20
CA ALA A 120 20.90 11.77 -9.76
C ALA A 120 19.61 11.04 -9.28
N PHE A 121 18.69 11.74 -8.62
CA PHE A 121 17.38 11.18 -8.26
C PHE A 121 16.55 10.82 -9.50
N GLY A 122 16.64 11.62 -10.56
CA GLY A 122 15.99 11.32 -11.84
C GLY A 122 16.47 9.99 -12.42
N ASP A 123 17.78 9.80 -12.49
CA ASP A 123 18.40 8.55 -12.98
C ASP A 123 18.05 7.35 -12.10
N PHE A 124 18.07 7.54 -10.78
CA PHE A 124 17.68 6.52 -9.81
C PHE A 124 16.21 6.11 -9.97
N SER A 125 15.32 7.07 -10.16
CA SER A 125 13.88 6.81 -10.39
C SER A 125 13.66 6.00 -11.67
N ASP A 126 14.40 6.30 -12.75
CA ASP A 126 14.31 5.55 -13.99
C ASP A 126 14.84 4.12 -13.84
N TRP A 127 15.90 3.95 -13.08
CA TRP A 127 16.42 2.62 -12.75
C TRP A 127 15.43 1.81 -11.93
N LEU A 128 14.83 2.39 -10.89
CA LEU A 128 13.79 1.73 -10.07
C LEU A 128 12.57 1.33 -10.91
N LYS A 129 12.14 2.19 -11.84
CA LYS A 129 11.03 1.87 -12.73
C LYS A 129 11.34 0.68 -13.63
N LYS A 130 12.56 0.59 -14.16
CA LYS A 130 13.00 -0.57 -14.97
C LYS A 130 13.01 -1.85 -14.14
N LEU A 131 13.53 -1.77 -12.90
CA LEU A 131 13.54 -2.91 -11.99
C LEU A 131 12.12 -3.39 -11.67
N TYR A 132 11.24 -2.48 -11.30
CA TYR A 132 9.83 -2.79 -11.01
C TYR A 132 9.14 -3.47 -12.21
N THR A 133 9.35 -2.95 -13.42
CA THR A 133 8.74 -3.52 -14.63
C THR A 133 9.29 -4.91 -14.96
N ALA A 134 10.51 -5.25 -14.52
CA ALA A 134 11.11 -6.55 -14.77
C ALA A 134 10.67 -7.61 -13.74
N GLU A 135 10.22 -7.18 -12.55
CA GLU A 135 9.83 -8.08 -11.44
C GLU A 135 8.32 -8.33 -11.35
N MET A 136 7.52 -7.43 -11.93
CA MET A 136 6.04 -7.49 -11.90
C MET A 136 5.47 -7.95 -13.25
#